data_de7b711422231f4389770373fcb33b85
#
_entry.id   de7b711422231f4389770373fcb33b85
#
_cell.length_a   1.000
_cell.length_b   1.000
_cell.length_c   1.000
_cell.angle_alpha   90.00
_cell.angle_beta   90.00
_cell.angle_gamma   90.00
#
_symmetry.space_group_name_H-M   'P 1'
#
loop_
_entity.id
_entity.type
_entity.pdbx_description
1 polymer ?
#
loop_
_entity_poly.entity_id
_entity_poly.type
_entity_poly.pdbx_seq_one_letter_code
_entity_poly.pdbx_strand_id
1 'polypeptide(L)'
;MTSFQVIIISFFCLILVGTLLLMLPISSRQRCVTSFPDAMFTAVSATCVTGLVVKDTATYWSLFGQAVILMLIQIGGMGVITVGLAIIRASGRKIGLWQRSTMQESISAPQVGGIVKLTGFILKTSLIIEMIGAALLAPVFCNDLGIAKGLWYSLFHSISAFCNAGFDLFGIKEPFSSLTFYHSNIYLNIIIILLIITGGIGFLVWDDIGTHKHKIRRFSLQSKVVLMTSAVLIVLPALYFFFFEYDHGTIHDRTIHSLFQSVTTRTAGFNTTDLAAMDESGTAIMIILMLIGGSPGSTAGGMKTATFAVLFLSAITVLSRRNDVQCFKRRISDEAVRSAGAVLFMYLVSFFTSGIIISRVENLPLLTCLFETSSAIGTVGLSLGITSGLSAVSRVILMILMFFGRVGGLTLIYAALPSAESQNSRLPLEKISVG
;
A
#
# COMPACT_ATOMS: atom_id res chain seq x y z
N MET A 1 0.12 -27.38 -6.30
CA MET A 1 0.20 -26.06 -5.64
C MET A 1 -1.00 -25.22 -6.05
N THR A 2 -1.67 -24.60 -5.10
CA THR A 2 -2.77 -23.66 -5.40
C THR A 2 -2.21 -22.33 -5.90
N SER A 3 -3.02 -21.53 -6.61
CA SER A 3 -2.63 -20.19 -7.05
C SER A 3 -2.18 -19.29 -5.87
N PHE A 4 -2.84 -19.43 -4.72
CA PHE A 4 -2.49 -18.68 -3.50
C PHE A 4 -1.10 -19.04 -2.97
N GLN A 5 -0.75 -20.33 -2.96
CA GLN A 5 0.60 -20.79 -2.58
C GLN A 5 1.67 -20.24 -3.51
N VAL A 6 1.39 -20.18 -4.81
CA VAL A 6 2.34 -19.65 -5.80
C VAL A 6 2.58 -18.15 -5.57
N ILE A 7 1.53 -17.38 -5.26
CA ILE A 7 1.66 -15.95 -4.92
C ILE A 7 2.59 -15.77 -3.72
N ILE A 8 2.34 -16.49 -2.62
CA ILE A 8 3.13 -16.39 -1.38
C ILE A 8 4.60 -16.76 -1.63
N ILE A 9 4.86 -17.89 -2.30
CA ILE A 9 6.22 -18.35 -2.59
C ILE A 9 6.94 -17.36 -3.49
N SER A 10 6.26 -16.79 -4.48
CA SER A 10 6.86 -15.81 -5.39
C SER A 10 7.30 -14.55 -4.64
N PHE A 11 6.46 -14.03 -3.72
CA PHE A 11 6.84 -12.91 -2.87
C PHE A 11 8.00 -13.25 -1.94
N PHE A 12 7.98 -14.42 -1.31
CA PHE A 12 9.04 -14.88 -0.43
C PHE A 12 10.39 -15.03 -1.18
N CYS A 13 10.37 -15.64 -2.37
CA CYS A 13 11.57 -15.74 -3.21
C CYS A 13 12.12 -14.37 -3.61
N LEU A 14 11.24 -13.44 -3.97
CA LEU A 14 11.65 -12.07 -4.32
C LEU A 14 12.32 -11.35 -3.12
N ILE A 15 11.74 -11.50 -1.92
CA ILE A 15 12.32 -10.96 -0.68
C ILE A 15 13.70 -11.55 -0.41
N LEU A 16 13.85 -12.88 -0.54
CA LEU A 16 15.15 -13.54 -0.33
C LEU A 16 16.21 -13.06 -1.33
N VAL A 17 15.87 -13.00 -2.61
CA VAL A 17 16.79 -12.48 -3.64
C VAL A 17 17.15 -11.02 -3.34
N GLY A 18 16.17 -10.18 -3.02
CA GLY A 18 16.40 -8.79 -2.61
C GLY A 18 17.30 -8.67 -1.40
N THR A 19 17.09 -9.50 -0.37
CA THR A 19 17.94 -9.55 0.83
C THR A 19 19.39 -9.88 0.48
N LEU A 20 19.61 -10.91 -0.33
CA LEU A 20 20.96 -11.32 -0.75
C LEU A 20 21.66 -10.21 -1.54
N LEU A 21 20.95 -9.55 -2.45
CA LEU A 21 21.50 -8.43 -3.22
C LEU A 21 21.85 -7.24 -2.31
N LEU A 22 20.99 -6.91 -1.33
CA LEU A 22 21.23 -5.82 -0.39
C LEU A 22 22.34 -6.12 0.63
N MET A 23 22.67 -7.38 0.91
CA MET A 23 23.81 -7.77 1.74
C MET A 23 25.15 -7.58 1.04
N LEU A 24 25.21 -7.49 -0.28
CA LEU A 24 26.46 -7.32 -1.00
C LEU A 24 27.17 -6.00 -0.61
N PRO A 25 28.49 -6.00 -0.45
CA PRO A 25 29.24 -4.78 -0.10
C PRO A 25 29.02 -3.62 -1.06
N ILE A 26 28.76 -3.92 -2.35
CA ILE A 26 28.48 -2.90 -3.37
C ILE A 26 27.16 -2.16 -3.11
N SER A 27 26.25 -2.75 -2.35
CA SER A 27 24.92 -2.16 -2.04
C SER A 27 25.01 -1.06 -0.98
N SER A 28 26.04 -1.05 -0.11
CA SER A 28 26.25 0.00 0.88
C SER A 28 27.22 1.07 0.39
N ARG A 29 27.06 2.33 0.83
CA ARG A 29 28.01 3.42 0.51
C ARG A 29 29.40 3.18 1.10
N GLN A 30 29.44 2.59 2.29
CA GLN A 30 30.68 2.28 3.00
C GLN A 30 31.35 1.01 2.48
N ARG A 31 30.77 0.34 1.48
CA ARG A 31 31.23 -0.94 0.91
C ARG A 31 31.42 -2.03 1.97
N CYS A 32 30.61 -2.01 3.03
CA CYS A 32 30.56 -3.05 4.05
C CYS A 32 29.38 -3.99 3.79
N VAL A 33 29.49 -5.24 4.27
CA VAL A 33 28.40 -6.22 4.23
C VAL A 33 27.31 -5.75 5.18
N THR A 34 26.09 -5.57 4.67
CA THR A 34 24.93 -5.23 5.49
C THR A 34 24.48 -6.46 6.28
N SER A 35 24.10 -6.27 7.54
CA SER A 35 23.58 -7.36 8.39
C SER A 35 22.34 -7.98 7.76
N PHE A 36 22.19 -9.32 7.91
CA PHE A 36 21.02 -10.03 7.37
C PHE A 36 19.69 -9.45 7.86
N PRO A 37 19.49 -9.12 9.18
CA PRO A 37 18.24 -8.53 9.66
C PRO A 37 17.91 -7.17 8.99
N ASP A 38 18.90 -6.28 8.83
CA ASP A 38 18.69 -4.96 8.24
C ASP A 38 18.40 -5.06 6.73
N ALA A 39 19.13 -5.92 6.01
CA ALA A 39 18.90 -6.18 4.59
C ALA A 39 17.52 -6.83 4.36
N MET A 40 17.14 -7.80 5.19
CA MET A 40 15.84 -8.48 5.11
C MET A 40 14.69 -7.51 5.41
N PHE A 41 14.81 -6.68 6.44
CA PHE A 41 13.79 -5.67 6.76
C PHE A 41 13.56 -4.72 5.58
N THR A 42 14.65 -4.21 5.00
CA THR A 42 14.58 -3.32 3.83
C THR A 42 13.99 -4.03 2.61
N ALA A 43 14.39 -5.28 2.34
CA ALA A 43 13.84 -6.07 1.23
C ALA A 43 12.35 -6.38 1.41
N VAL A 44 11.89 -6.72 2.64
CA VAL A 44 10.47 -6.92 2.95
C VAL A 44 9.71 -5.63 2.75
N SER A 45 10.19 -4.52 3.34
CA SER A 45 9.54 -3.21 3.23
C SER A 45 9.43 -2.74 1.76
N ALA A 46 10.49 -2.88 0.97
CA ALA A 46 10.49 -2.51 -0.45
C ALA A 46 9.56 -3.41 -1.29
N THR A 47 9.61 -4.75 -1.10
CA THR A 47 8.79 -5.70 -1.85
C THR A 47 7.31 -5.61 -1.45
N CYS A 48 7.02 -5.41 -0.17
CA CYS A 48 5.66 -5.19 0.32
C CYS A 48 5.16 -3.76 0.09
N VAL A 49 6.03 -2.89 -0.43
CA VAL A 49 5.71 -1.50 -0.76
C VAL A 49 5.20 -0.76 0.50
N THR A 50 5.96 -0.89 1.60
CA THR A 50 5.56 -0.31 2.88
C THR A 50 6.23 1.02 3.16
N GLY A 51 7.58 1.12 3.02
CA GLY A 51 8.32 2.35 3.29
C GLY A 51 8.91 2.49 4.70
N LEU A 52 8.64 1.56 5.61
CA LEU A 52 9.35 1.53 6.90
C LEU A 52 10.82 1.18 6.68
N VAL A 53 11.72 1.93 7.31
CA VAL A 53 13.17 1.79 7.12
C VAL A 53 13.92 1.73 8.45
N VAL A 54 14.90 0.84 8.53
CA VAL A 54 15.84 0.74 9.67
C VAL A 54 17.17 1.42 9.35
N LYS A 55 17.48 1.61 8.07
CA LYS A 55 18.63 2.36 7.54
C LYS A 55 18.11 3.40 6.58
N ASP A 56 18.57 4.63 6.71
CA ASP A 56 18.18 5.71 5.80
C ASP A 56 18.57 5.39 4.35
N THR A 57 17.63 5.53 3.43
CA THR A 57 17.81 5.09 2.04
C THR A 57 18.82 5.93 1.29
N ALA A 58 18.91 7.21 1.59
CA ALA A 58 19.78 8.14 0.91
C ALA A 58 21.22 8.06 1.38
N THR A 59 21.45 7.86 2.67
CA THR A 59 22.78 7.95 3.29
C THR A 59 23.48 6.60 3.41
N TYR A 60 22.74 5.53 3.62
CA TYR A 60 23.30 4.19 3.82
C TYR A 60 23.51 3.43 2.49
N TRP A 61 22.52 3.43 1.59
CA TRP A 61 22.57 2.65 0.36
C TRP A 61 23.33 3.37 -0.76
N SER A 62 24.18 2.64 -1.47
CA SER A 62 24.83 3.09 -2.70
C SER A 62 23.80 3.24 -3.83
N LEU A 63 24.22 3.79 -4.97
CA LEU A 63 23.35 3.85 -6.16
C LEU A 63 22.87 2.45 -6.59
N PHE A 64 23.73 1.42 -6.46
CA PHE A 64 23.34 0.03 -6.72
C PHE A 64 22.28 -0.45 -5.71
N GLY A 65 22.47 -0.22 -4.40
CA GLY A 65 21.49 -0.57 -3.38
C GLY A 65 20.15 0.14 -3.58
N GLN A 66 20.18 1.43 -3.91
CA GLN A 66 18.96 2.21 -4.25
C GLN A 66 18.27 1.64 -5.50
N ALA A 67 19.00 1.22 -6.53
CA ALA A 67 18.42 0.59 -7.72
C ALA A 67 17.79 -0.77 -7.40
N VAL A 68 18.42 -1.57 -6.53
CA VAL A 68 17.82 -2.83 -6.03
C VAL A 68 16.51 -2.54 -5.29
N ILE A 69 16.49 -1.57 -4.35
CA ILE A 69 15.29 -1.16 -3.63
C ILE A 69 14.20 -0.73 -4.61
N LEU A 70 14.54 0.11 -5.60
CA LEU A 70 13.60 0.58 -6.61
C LEU A 70 13.00 -0.56 -7.45
N MET A 71 13.82 -1.55 -7.83
CA MET A 71 13.33 -2.75 -8.53
C MET A 71 12.39 -3.59 -7.66
N LEU A 72 12.70 -3.75 -6.37
CA LEU A 72 11.82 -4.46 -5.44
C LEU A 72 10.48 -3.75 -5.28
N ILE A 73 10.49 -2.41 -5.17
CA ILE A 73 9.29 -1.58 -5.13
C ILE A 73 8.45 -1.78 -6.41
N GLN A 74 9.08 -1.70 -7.57
CA GLN A 74 8.41 -1.84 -8.87
C GLN A 74 7.76 -3.20 -9.04
N ILE A 75 8.52 -4.28 -8.78
CA ILE A 75 8.01 -5.66 -8.90
C ILE A 75 6.93 -5.93 -7.85
N GLY A 76 7.16 -5.52 -6.60
CA GLY A 76 6.22 -5.66 -5.50
C GLY A 76 4.94 -4.86 -5.72
N GLY A 77 5.04 -3.61 -6.16
CA GLY A 77 3.92 -2.69 -6.43
C GLY A 77 2.98 -3.18 -7.53
N MET A 78 3.54 -3.59 -8.65
CA MET A 78 2.75 -4.14 -9.76
C MET A 78 2.30 -5.59 -9.54
N GLY A 79 2.82 -6.26 -8.52
CA GLY A 79 2.56 -7.66 -8.22
C GLY A 79 3.53 -8.60 -8.93
N VAL A 80 4.17 -9.46 -8.15
CA VAL A 80 5.24 -10.37 -8.59
C VAL A 80 4.77 -11.26 -9.75
N ILE A 81 3.55 -11.80 -9.67
CA ILE A 81 2.95 -12.64 -10.71
C ILE A 81 2.75 -11.87 -12.01
N THR A 82 2.27 -10.63 -11.94
CA THR A 82 2.04 -9.77 -13.10
C THR A 82 3.33 -9.52 -13.87
N VAL A 83 4.41 -9.19 -13.17
CA VAL A 83 5.73 -8.94 -13.77
C VAL A 83 6.34 -10.25 -14.31
N GLY A 84 6.27 -11.34 -13.53
CA GLY A 84 6.79 -12.65 -13.95
C GLY A 84 6.15 -13.15 -15.25
N LEU A 85 4.83 -13.01 -15.38
CA LEU A 85 4.11 -13.44 -16.59
C LEU A 85 4.31 -12.47 -17.77
N ALA A 86 4.59 -11.20 -17.51
CA ALA A 86 5.00 -10.26 -18.56
C ALA A 86 6.35 -10.66 -19.17
N ILE A 87 7.31 -11.12 -18.36
CA ILE A 87 8.60 -11.63 -18.83
C ILE A 87 8.40 -12.91 -19.65
N ILE A 88 7.55 -13.84 -19.20
CA ILE A 88 7.21 -15.07 -19.96
C ILE A 88 6.61 -14.72 -21.33
N ARG A 89 5.69 -13.73 -21.37
CA ARG A 89 5.11 -13.27 -22.62
C ARG A 89 6.15 -12.60 -23.54
N ALA A 90 7.04 -11.78 -22.99
CA ALA A 90 8.11 -11.14 -23.76
C ALA A 90 9.07 -12.17 -24.36
N SER A 91 9.26 -13.33 -23.71
CA SER A 91 10.06 -14.45 -24.25
C SER A 91 9.30 -15.30 -25.30
N GLY A 92 8.12 -14.84 -25.75
CA GLY A 92 7.33 -15.50 -26.82
C GLY A 92 6.55 -16.74 -26.40
N ARG A 93 6.55 -17.10 -25.11
CA ARG A 93 5.84 -18.30 -24.61
C ARG A 93 4.35 -18.01 -24.42
N LYS A 94 3.51 -19.02 -24.71
CA LYS A 94 2.05 -18.95 -24.49
C LYS A 94 1.71 -19.11 -23.02
N ILE A 95 0.80 -18.27 -22.50
CA ILE A 95 0.31 -18.31 -21.11
C ILE A 95 -0.84 -19.32 -21.05
N GLY A 96 -0.69 -20.40 -20.24
CA GLY A 96 -1.69 -21.43 -20.03
C GLY A 96 -2.87 -20.98 -19.15
N LEU A 97 -3.94 -21.77 -19.10
CA LEU A 97 -5.16 -21.45 -18.32
C LEU A 97 -4.88 -21.29 -16.82
N TRP A 98 -4.10 -22.19 -16.24
CA TRP A 98 -3.71 -22.11 -14.83
C TRP A 98 -2.96 -20.81 -14.50
N GLN A 99 -2.02 -20.40 -15.35
CA GLN A 99 -1.30 -19.13 -15.19
C GLN A 99 -2.25 -17.92 -15.26
N ARG A 100 -3.27 -17.98 -16.14
CA ARG A 100 -4.29 -16.91 -16.23
C ARG A 100 -5.17 -16.86 -14.99
N SER A 101 -5.53 -17.99 -14.39
CA SER A 101 -6.25 -18.03 -13.11
C SER A 101 -5.42 -17.41 -11.99
N THR A 102 -4.13 -17.74 -11.89
CA THR A 102 -3.22 -17.13 -10.91
C THR A 102 -3.07 -15.62 -11.12
N MET A 103 -3.04 -15.13 -12.38
CA MET A 103 -3.08 -13.70 -12.68
C MET A 103 -4.37 -13.04 -12.19
N GLN A 104 -5.52 -13.68 -12.46
CA GLN A 104 -6.82 -13.17 -12.03
C GLN A 104 -6.86 -12.98 -10.52
N GLU A 105 -6.42 -13.97 -9.76
CA GLU A 105 -6.37 -13.88 -8.29
C GLU A 105 -5.41 -12.80 -7.81
N SER A 106 -4.23 -12.72 -8.41
CA SER A 106 -3.21 -11.72 -8.04
C SER A 106 -3.67 -10.26 -8.24
N ILE A 107 -4.46 -9.98 -9.29
CA ILE A 107 -4.96 -8.64 -9.61
C ILE A 107 -6.37 -8.43 -9.05
N SER A 108 -6.98 -9.46 -8.47
CA SER A 108 -8.40 -9.45 -8.03
C SER A 108 -9.36 -9.11 -9.19
N ALA A 109 -9.06 -9.61 -10.40
CA ALA A 109 -9.89 -9.39 -11.57
C ALA A 109 -11.16 -10.26 -11.54
N PRO A 110 -12.32 -9.75 -12.01
CA PRO A 110 -13.59 -10.50 -11.94
C PRO A 110 -13.65 -11.70 -12.89
N GLN A 111 -12.83 -11.72 -13.94
CA GLN A 111 -12.87 -12.76 -14.98
C GLN A 111 -11.48 -13.14 -15.47
N VAL A 112 -11.29 -14.43 -15.84
CA VAL A 112 -10.06 -14.94 -16.47
C VAL A 112 -9.91 -14.42 -17.91
N GLY A 113 -11.05 -14.20 -18.59
CA GLY A 113 -11.08 -13.70 -19.96
C GLY A 113 -10.48 -12.29 -20.07
N GLY A 114 -9.55 -12.10 -21.02
CA GLY A 114 -8.92 -10.80 -21.25
C GLY A 114 -7.79 -10.42 -20.26
N ILE A 115 -7.50 -11.24 -19.26
CA ILE A 115 -6.51 -10.93 -18.21
C ILE A 115 -5.12 -10.62 -18.77
N VAL A 116 -4.68 -11.28 -19.82
CA VAL A 116 -3.38 -11.01 -20.47
C VAL A 116 -3.35 -9.63 -21.13
N LYS A 117 -4.48 -9.18 -21.71
CA LYS A 117 -4.61 -7.83 -22.28
C LYS A 117 -4.60 -6.78 -21.16
N LEU A 118 -5.34 -7.04 -20.10
CA LEU A 118 -5.39 -6.17 -18.91
C LEU A 118 -4.00 -6.03 -18.27
N THR A 119 -3.24 -7.11 -18.12
CA THR A 119 -1.86 -7.06 -17.58
C THR A 119 -0.94 -6.20 -18.46
N GLY A 120 -1.03 -6.37 -19.79
CA GLY A 120 -0.27 -5.52 -20.71
C GLY A 120 -0.65 -4.04 -20.62
N PHE A 121 -1.94 -3.75 -20.42
CA PHE A 121 -2.44 -2.40 -20.17
C PHE A 121 -1.88 -1.84 -18.85
N ILE A 122 -1.94 -2.60 -17.76
CA ILE A 122 -1.39 -2.21 -16.45
C ILE A 122 0.07 -1.80 -16.58
N LEU A 123 0.92 -2.69 -17.10
CA LEU A 123 2.36 -2.44 -17.22
C LEU A 123 2.68 -1.21 -18.07
N LYS A 124 2.00 -1.07 -19.23
CA LYS A 124 2.20 0.08 -20.10
C LYS A 124 1.76 1.39 -19.45
N THR A 125 0.59 1.39 -18.83
CA THR A 125 0.02 2.61 -18.20
C THR A 125 0.83 3.02 -16.99
N SER A 126 1.25 2.06 -16.14
CA SER A 126 2.12 2.34 -15.00
C SER A 126 3.42 3.00 -15.44
N LEU A 127 4.12 2.41 -16.42
CA LEU A 127 5.37 2.97 -16.92
C LEU A 127 5.19 4.40 -17.49
N ILE A 128 4.10 4.63 -18.22
CA ILE A 128 3.81 5.98 -18.78
C ILE A 128 3.59 6.99 -17.65
N ILE A 129 2.80 6.65 -16.62
CA ILE A 129 2.52 7.55 -15.50
C ILE A 129 3.80 7.83 -14.70
N GLU A 130 4.60 6.80 -14.44
CA GLU A 130 5.89 6.93 -13.74
C GLU A 130 6.87 7.83 -14.50
N MET A 131 6.96 7.68 -15.82
CA MET A 131 7.81 8.54 -16.67
C MET A 131 7.31 9.98 -16.73
N ILE A 132 5.98 10.19 -16.81
CA ILE A 132 5.39 11.54 -16.74
C ILE A 132 5.67 12.16 -15.38
N GLY A 133 5.46 11.43 -14.29
CA GLY A 133 5.75 11.88 -12.93
C GLY A 133 7.23 12.27 -12.76
N ALA A 134 8.16 11.44 -13.26
CA ALA A 134 9.57 11.74 -13.24
C ALA A 134 9.91 13.02 -14.03
N ALA A 135 9.33 13.18 -15.22
CA ALA A 135 9.52 14.38 -16.03
C ALA A 135 8.97 15.65 -15.36
N LEU A 136 7.84 15.56 -14.65
CA LEU A 136 7.27 16.68 -13.89
C LEU A 136 8.07 17.01 -12.62
N LEU A 137 8.69 16.04 -11.95
CA LEU A 137 9.53 16.25 -10.78
C LEU A 137 10.94 16.77 -11.16
N ALA A 138 11.43 16.45 -12.37
CA ALA A 138 12.79 16.78 -12.82
C ALA A 138 13.15 18.27 -12.71
N PRO A 139 12.30 19.25 -13.07
CA PRO A 139 12.65 20.66 -12.94
C PRO A 139 13.01 21.08 -11.51
N VAL A 140 12.32 20.55 -10.50
CA VAL A 140 12.59 20.88 -9.09
C VAL A 140 13.89 20.23 -8.66
N PHE A 141 14.04 18.93 -8.84
CA PHE A 141 15.23 18.23 -8.33
C PHE A 141 16.50 18.48 -9.12
N CYS A 142 16.40 18.74 -10.44
CA CYS A 142 17.59 19.10 -11.23
C CYS A 142 18.09 20.50 -10.87
N ASN A 143 17.20 21.43 -10.50
CA ASN A 143 17.60 22.75 -10.05
C ASN A 143 18.34 22.69 -8.71
N ASP A 144 17.87 21.85 -7.78
CA ASP A 144 18.41 21.77 -6.42
C ASP A 144 19.66 20.87 -6.30
N LEU A 145 19.74 19.79 -7.08
CA LEU A 145 20.75 18.73 -6.93
C LEU A 145 21.69 18.57 -8.15
N GLY A 146 21.45 19.35 -9.22
CA GLY A 146 22.10 19.20 -10.51
C GLY A 146 21.50 18.09 -11.36
N ILE A 147 21.78 18.10 -12.68
CA ILE A 147 21.06 17.28 -13.68
C ILE A 147 21.12 15.78 -13.37
N ALA A 148 22.32 15.21 -13.16
CA ALA A 148 22.46 13.76 -13.01
C ALA A 148 21.76 13.21 -11.75
N LYS A 149 21.96 13.87 -10.61
CA LYS A 149 21.29 13.48 -9.35
C LYS A 149 19.81 13.80 -9.40
N GLY A 150 19.43 14.96 -9.96
CA GLY A 150 18.03 15.37 -10.07
C GLY A 150 17.20 14.40 -10.90
N LEU A 151 17.71 13.90 -12.02
CA LEU A 151 17.01 12.89 -12.83
C LEU A 151 16.83 11.56 -12.08
N TRP A 152 17.87 11.10 -11.34
CA TRP A 152 17.74 9.90 -10.50
C TRP A 152 16.69 10.05 -9.41
N TYR A 153 16.71 11.19 -8.70
CA TYR A 153 15.74 11.51 -7.67
C TYR A 153 14.32 11.59 -8.23
N SER A 154 14.16 12.21 -9.40
CA SER A 154 12.85 12.32 -10.05
C SER A 154 12.30 10.95 -10.43
N LEU A 155 13.12 10.08 -10.99
CA LEU A 155 12.71 8.73 -11.34
C LEU A 155 12.38 7.91 -10.09
N PHE A 156 13.24 7.95 -9.07
CA PHE A 156 13.07 7.20 -7.83
C PHE A 156 11.77 7.60 -7.11
N HIS A 157 11.56 8.92 -6.92
CA HIS A 157 10.37 9.40 -6.20
C HIS A 157 9.09 9.23 -7.02
N SER A 158 9.14 9.33 -8.33
CA SER A 158 7.98 9.06 -9.18
C SER A 158 7.52 7.61 -9.05
N ILE A 159 8.44 6.65 -9.15
CA ILE A 159 8.14 5.23 -8.98
C ILE A 159 7.68 4.94 -7.55
N SER A 160 8.40 5.44 -6.54
CA SER A 160 8.06 5.25 -5.14
C SER A 160 6.67 5.80 -4.80
N ALA A 161 6.32 6.98 -5.31
CA ALA A 161 5.01 7.60 -5.09
C ALA A 161 3.89 6.88 -5.84
N PHE A 162 4.08 6.51 -7.12
CA PHE A 162 3.09 5.77 -7.89
C PHE A 162 2.85 4.37 -7.33
N CYS A 163 3.92 3.68 -6.90
CA CYS A 163 3.82 2.38 -6.25
C CYS A 163 3.29 2.48 -4.81
N ASN A 164 3.13 3.68 -4.23
CA ASN A 164 2.76 3.90 -2.84
C ASN A 164 3.77 3.27 -1.86
N ALA A 165 5.08 3.46 -2.10
CA ALA A 165 6.13 2.77 -1.37
C ALA A 165 6.78 3.58 -0.25
N GLY A 166 6.68 4.92 -0.27
CA GLY A 166 7.18 5.79 0.79
C GLY A 166 8.70 5.86 0.96
N PHE A 167 9.45 5.18 0.11
CA PHE A 167 10.91 5.32 0.11
C PHE A 167 11.32 6.63 -0.52
N ASP A 168 12.25 7.36 0.12
CA ASP A 168 12.78 8.62 -0.34
C ASP A 168 14.31 8.66 -0.31
N LEU A 169 14.89 9.69 -0.93
CA LEU A 169 16.34 9.91 -0.99
C LEU A 169 16.76 11.25 -0.36
N PHE A 170 15.92 11.86 0.49
CA PHE A 170 16.19 13.17 1.09
C PHE A 170 16.99 13.14 2.40
N GLY A 171 17.24 11.95 2.95
CA GLY A 171 18.06 11.77 4.16
C GLY A 171 19.46 12.36 4.09
N ILE A 172 19.91 12.89 2.93
CA ILE A 172 21.19 13.61 2.80
C ILE A 172 21.20 14.91 3.59
N LYS A 173 20.06 15.60 3.69
CA LYS A 173 19.93 16.85 4.46
C LYS A 173 19.76 16.53 5.95
N GLU A 174 18.85 15.63 6.27
CA GLU A 174 18.60 15.14 7.61
C GLU A 174 18.12 13.69 7.50
N PRO A 175 18.72 12.73 8.23
CA PRO A 175 18.34 11.33 8.15
C PRO A 175 16.83 11.14 8.47
N PHE A 176 16.16 10.32 7.67
CA PHE A 176 14.73 10.00 7.79
C PHE A 176 13.76 11.18 7.61
N SER A 177 14.20 12.30 7.01
CA SER A 177 13.39 13.53 6.90
C SER A 177 12.26 13.48 5.87
N SER A 178 12.26 12.49 4.96
CA SER A 178 11.29 12.42 3.86
C SER A 178 11.17 13.74 3.06
N LEU A 179 9.96 14.23 2.80
CA LEU A 179 9.70 15.45 2.02
C LEU A 179 9.59 16.73 2.87
N THR A 180 9.99 16.72 4.15
CA THR A 180 9.83 17.88 5.05
C THR A 180 10.49 19.14 4.53
N PHE A 181 11.62 19.05 3.80
CA PHE A 181 12.27 20.20 3.16
C PHE A 181 11.49 20.81 1.99
N TYR A 182 10.52 20.08 1.46
CA TYR A 182 9.66 20.53 0.35
C TYR A 182 8.22 20.78 0.79
N HIS A 183 7.98 20.91 2.10
CA HIS A 183 6.64 21.10 2.66
C HIS A 183 5.88 22.28 2.03
N SER A 184 6.57 23.40 1.74
CA SER A 184 5.98 24.60 1.14
C SER A 184 5.98 24.60 -0.40
N ASN A 185 6.60 23.59 -1.05
CA ASN A 185 6.62 23.51 -2.50
C ASN A 185 5.34 22.86 -3.03
N ILE A 186 4.34 23.67 -3.37
CA ILE A 186 3.02 23.23 -3.81
C ILE A 186 3.08 22.38 -5.07
N TYR A 187 3.90 22.78 -6.03
CA TYR A 187 4.03 22.07 -7.30
C TYR A 187 4.49 20.63 -7.08
N LEU A 188 5.54 20.43 -6.28
CA LEU A 188 6.05 19.10 -5.93
C LEU A 188 5.01 18.28 -5.17
N ASN A 189 4.39 18.88 -4.14
CA ASN A 189 3.40 18.20 -3.31
C ASN A 189 2.18 17.74 -4.12
N ILE A 190 1.67 18.56 -5.04
CA ILE A 190 0.56 18.17 -5.92
C ILE A 190 0.93 17.00 -6.82
N ILE A 191 2.14 17.00 -7.40
CA ILE A 191 2.58 15.89 -8.27
C ILE A 191 2.64 14.59 -7.47
N ILE A 192 3.25 14.60 -6.27
CA ILE A 192 3.33 13.43 -5.40
C ILE A 192 1.92 12.95 -5.01
N ILE A 193 1.04 13.84 -4.57
CA ILE A 193 -0.37 13.53 -4.26
C ILE A 193 -1.06 12.84 -5.44
N LEU A 194 -0.91 13.38 -6.65
CA LEU A 194 -1.52 12.80 -7.85
C LEU A 194 -0.95 11.42 -8.17
N LEU A 195 0.35 11.21 -8.04
CA LEU A 195 0.98 9.90 -8.23
C LEU A 195 0.44 8.87 -7.22
N ILE A 196 0.36 9.23 -5.94
CA ILE A 196 -0.18 8.39 -4.88
C ILE A 196 -1.64 8.01 -5.16
N ILE A 197 -2.49 8.98 -5.47
CA ILE A 197 -3.90 8.74 -5.77
C ILE A 197 -4.03 7.85 -6.99
N THR A 198 -3.29 8.13 -8.06
CA THR A 198 -3.37 7.34 -9.29
C THR A 198 -2.93 5.89 -9.06
N GLY A 199 -1.83 5.64 -8.36
CA GLY A 199 -1.40 4.30 -8.00
C GLY A 199 -2.41 3.54 -7.11
N GLY A 200 -3.01 4.26 -6.13
CA GLY A 200 -3.92 3.69 -5.13
C GLY A 200 -5.35 3.43 -5.59
N ILE A 201 -5.82 4.03 -6.69
CA ILE A 201 -7.22 3.89 -7.17
C ILE A 201 -7.52 2.47 -7.70
N GLY A 202 -6.53 1.79 -8.29
CA GLY A 202 -6.69 0.44 -8.83
C GLY A 202 -6.81 0.38 -10.34
N PHE A 203 -6.20 -0.66 -10.91
CA PHE A 203 -6.06 -0.83 -12.36
C PHE A 203 -7.38 -1.10 -13.09
N LEU A 204 -8.37 -1.70 -12.40
CA LEU A 204 -9.70 -1.91 -12.95
C LEU A 204 -10.46 -0.59 -13.13
N VAL A 205 -10.23 0.39 -12.25
CA VAL A 205 -10.80 1.74 -12.40
C VAL A 205 -10.18 2.45 -13.60
N TRP A 206 -8.87 2.26 -13.82
CA TRP A 206 -8.19 2.77 -15.02
C TRP A 206 -8.74 2.18 -16.31
N ASP A 207 -9.02 0.88 -16.33
CA ASP A 207 -9.63 0.20 -17.47
C ASP A 207 -11.04 0.74 -17.76
N ASP A 208 -11.86 0.96 -16.72
CA ASP A 208 -13.17 1.59 -16.84
C ASP A 208 -13.09 3.03 -17.37
N ILE A 209 -12.14 3.83 -16.88
CA ILE A 209 -11.91 5.21 -17.35
C ILE A 209 -11.46 5.20 -18.82
N GLY A 210 -10.52 4.32 -19.19
CA GLY A 210 -10.03 4.19 -20.55
C GLY A 210 -11.12 3.76 -21.54
N THR A 211 -12.01 2.84 -21.12
CA THR A 211 -13.08 2.29 -21.96
C THR A 211 -14.29 3.20 -22.06
N HIS A 212 -14.74 3.77 -20.94
CA HIS A 212 -15.99 4.53 -20.86
C HIS A 212 -15.81 6.05 -20.82
N LYS A 213 -14.55 6.52 -20.74
CA LYS A 213 -14.18 7.96 -20.66
C LYS A 213 -15.01 8.70 -19.57
N HIS A 214 -15.74 9.75 -19.92
CA HIS A 214 -16.51 10.58 -18.99
C HIS A 214 -17.89 9.97 -18.59
N LYS A 215 -18.27 8.80 -19.10
CA LYS A 215 -19.60 8.23 -18.85
C LYS A 215 -19.63 7.42 -17.55
N ILE A 216 -19.46 8.08 -16.38
CA ILE A 216 -19.43 7.48 -15.04
C ILE A 216 -20.61 6.52 -14.78
N ARG A 217 -21.79 6.79 -15.39
CA ARG A 217 -22.96 5.90 -15.26
C ARG A 217 -22.69 4.49 -15.78
N ARG A 218 -21.76 4.31 -16.73
CA ARG A 218 -21.40 3.02 -17.35
C ARG A 218 -20.29 2.28 -16.61
N PHE A 219 -19.65 2.92 -15.62
CA PHE A 219 -18.61 2.28 -14.80
C PHE A 219 -19.17 1.08 -14.06
N SER A 220 -18.32 0.11 -13.79
CA SER A 220 -18.62 -1.04 -12.95
C SER A 220 -19.02 -0.58 -11.53
N LEU A 221 -19.75 -1.43 -10.78
CA LEU A 221 -20.10 -1.15 -9.40
C LEU A 221 -18.85 -0.92 -8.56
N GLN A 222 -17.83 -1.76 -8.75
CA GLN A 222 -16.55 -1.67 -8.03
C GLN A 222 -15.88 -0.31 -8.24
N SER A 223 -15.78 0.17 -9.49
CA SER A 223 -15.16 1.46 -9.78
C SER A 223 -15.91 2.64 -9.16
N LYS A 224 -17.25 2.61 -9.16
CA LYS A 224 -18.06 3.64 -8.51
C LYS A 224 -17.86 3.67 -6.99
N VAL A 225 -17.89 2.51 -6.36
CA VAL A 225 -17.66 2.36 -4.91
C VAL A 225 -16.27 2.85 -4.55
N VAL A 226 -15.25 2.40 -5.28
CA VAL A 226 -13.85 2.80 -5.05
C VAL A 226 -13.67 4.31 -5.17
N LEU A 227 -14.16 4.94 -6.24
CA LEU A 227 -14.00 6.38 -6.45
C LEU A 227 -14.71 7.19 -5.35
N MET A 228 -15.95 6.83 -5.01
CA MET A 228 -16.70 7.51 -3.96
C MET A 228 -16.04 7.34 -2.58
N THR A 229 -15.68 6.12 -2.21
CA THR A 229 -15.03 5.85 -0.91
C THR A 229 -13.67 6.53 -0.82
N SER A 230 -12.88 6.51 -1.91
CA SER A 230 -11.59 7.21 -1.96
C SER A 230 -11.76 8.73 -1.80
N ALA A 231 -12.73 9.34 -2.45
CA ALA A 231 -13.00 10.76 -2.30
C ALA A 231 -13.39 11.11 -0.85
N VAL A 232 -14.26 10.32 -0.22
CA VAL A 232 -14.66 10.52 1.18
C VAL A 232 -13.47 10.39 2.12
N LEU A 233 -12.65 9.34 1.95
CA LEU A 233 -11.47 9.08 2.78
C LEU A 233 -10.31 10.08 2.55
N ILE A 234 -10.35 10.88 1.50
CA ILE A 234 -9.42 11.99 1.28
C ILE A 234 -9.99 13.28 1.84
N VAL A 235 -11.23 13.62 1.50
CA VAL A 235 -11.81 14.93 1.81
C VAL A 235 -12.12 15.09 3.30
N LEU A 236 -12.75 14.09 3.93
CA LEU A 236 -13.14 14.22 5.34
C LEU A 236 -11.92 14.34 6.27
N PRO A 237 -10.86 13.50 6.15
CA PRO A 237 -9.68 13.68 6.99
C PRO A 237 -8.90 14.95 6.65
N ALA A 238 -8.84 15.36 5.37
CA ALA A 238 -8.21 16.63 5.00
C ALA A 238 -8.90 17.83 5.68
N LEU A 239 -10.24 17.82 5.75
CA LEU A 239 -10.98 18.84 6.50
C LEU A 239 -10.68 18.78 7.99
N TYR A 240 -10.60 17.58 8.59
CA TYR A 240 -10.22 17.45 9.99
C TYR A 240 -8.84 18.03 10.26
N PHE A 241 -7.81 17.62 9.49
CA PHE A 241 -6.45 18.12 9.66
C PHE A 241 -6.36 19.63 9.41
N PHE A 242 -7.14 20.17 8.49
CA PHE A 242 -7.17 21.61 8.22
C PHE A 242 -7.71 22.44 9.39
N PHE A 243 -8.74 21.97 10.08
CA PHE A 243 -9.38 22.73 11.14
C PHE A 243 -8.79 22.49 12.53
N PHE A 244 -8.24 21.30 12.79
CA PHE A 244 -7.87 20.88 14.14
C PHE A 244 -6.38 20.61 14.32
N GLU A 245 -5.65 20.19 13.27
CA GLU A 245 -4.25 19.82 13.40
C GLU A 245 -3.31 20.93 12.92
N TYR A 246 -3.61 21.47 11.75
CA TYR A 246 -2.81 22.53 11.13
C TYR A 246 -3.52 23.88 11.26
N ASP A 247 -3.76 24.34 12.47
CA ASP A 247 -4.46 25.59 12.75
C ASP A 247 -3.56 26.84 12.60
N HIS A 248 -2.23 26.66 12.56
CA HIS A 248 -1.25 27.74 12.40
C HIS A 248 -0.67 27.80 10.97
N GLY A 249 -0.22 28.97 10.56
CA GLY A 249 0.37 29.22 9.25
C GLY A 249 -0.58 29.83 8.23
N THR A 250 -0.14 29.95 6.98
CA THR A 250 -0.97 30.50 5.91
C THR A 250 -2.07 29.50 5.51
N ILE A 251 -3.22 30.01 5.03
CA ILE A 251 -4.32 29.15 4.54
C ILE A 251 -3.79 28.16 3.48
N HIS A 252 -2.82 28.60 2.72
CA HIS A 252 -2.21 27.85 1.65
C HIS A 252 -1.39 26.64 2.15
N ASP A 253 -0.51 26.87 3.14
CA ASP A 253 0.29 25.82 3.78
C ASP A 253 -0.63 24.83 4.50
N ARG A 254 -1.62 25.32 5.24
CA ARG A 254 -2.62 24.50 5.94
C ARG A 254 -3.36 23.57 4.98
N THR A 255 -3.77 24.08 3.81
CA THR A 255 -4.49 23.30 2.80
C THR A 255 -3.61 22.19 2.24
N ILE A 256 -2.37 22.51 1.88
CA ILE A 256 -1.45 21.54 1.28
C ILE A 256 -1.04 20.44 2.29
N HIS A 257 -0.71 20.84 3.54
CA HIS A 257 -0.35 19.89 4.59
C HIS A 257 -1.51 18.96 4.93
N SER A 258 -2.71 19.50 5.10
CA SER A 258 -3.91 18.71 5.41
C SER A 258 -4.26 17.73 4.29
N LEU A 259 -4.19 18.17 3.04
CA LEU A 259 -4.45 17.31 1.89
C LEU A 259 -3.37 16.23 1.76
N PHE A 260 -2.08 16.61 1.90
CA PHE A 260 -0.97 15.67 1.81
C PHE A 260 -1.06 14.61 2.92
N GLN A 261 -1.33 15.04 4.15
CA GLN A 261 -1.47 14.16 5.32
C GLN A 261 -2.63 13.16 5.15
N SER A 262 -3.76 13.63 4.63
CA SER A 262 -4.90 12.74 4.32
C SER A 262 -4.58 11.72 3.22
N VAL A 263 -3.84 12.13 2.19
CA VAL A 263 -3.51 11.24 1.07
C VAL A 263 -2.41 10.25 1.44
N THR A 264 -1.39 10.68 2.20
CA THR A 264 -0.24 9.83 2.53
C THR A 264 -0.62 8.65 3.43
N THR A 265 -1.60 8.80 4.32
CA THR A 265 -2.12 7.71 5.16
C THR A 265 -2.71 6.56 4.35
N ARG A 266 -3.04 6.79 3.07
CA ARG A 266 -3.56 5.78 2.15
C ARG A 266 -2.42 5.01 1.47
N THR A 267 -1.56 4.44 2.29
CA THR A 267 -0.42 3.57 1.93
C THR A 267 0.71 4.24 1.16
N ALA A 268 0.94 5.54 1.34
CA ALA A 268 1.98 6.23 0.57
C ALA A 268 3.31 6.41 1.33
N GLY A 269 3.27 6.72 2.62
CA GLY A 269 4.43 6.72 3.50
C GLY A 269 5.32 7.97 3.44
N PHE A 270 5.07 8.91 2.56
CA PHE A 270 5.77 10.19 2.55
C PHE A 270 5.22 11.13 3.62
N ASN A 271 6.08 11.88 4.28
CA ASN A 271 5.68 12.94 5.19
C ASN A 271 6.29 14.29 4.81
N THR A 272 5.51 15.34 4.98
CA THR A 272 5.89 16.74 4.76
C THR A 272 5.95 17.53 6.05
N THR A 273 5.47 16.95 7.15
CA THR A 273 5.41 17.56 8.48
C THR A 273 6.01 16.59 9.51
N ASP A 274 6.41 17.09 10.66
CA ASP A 274 6.86 16.27 11.77
C ASP A 274 5.66 15.54 12.39
N LEU A 275 5.62 14.22 12.24
CA LEU A 275 4.55 13.37 12.76
C LEU A 275 4.61 13.19 14.28
N ALA A 276 5.81 13.34 14.88
CA ALA A 276 5.97 13.22 16.33
C ALA A 276 5.40 14.42 17.08
N ALA A 277 5.23 15.55 16.39
CA ALA A 277 4.63 16.78 16.95
C ALA A 277 3.10 16.81 16.85
N MET A 278 2.47 15.79 16.25
CA MET A 278 1.01 15.72 16.11
C MET A 278 0.31 15.44 17.44
N ASP A 279 -0.91 15.97 17.57
CA ASP A 279 -1.78 15.66 18.70
C ASP A 279 -2.17 14.18 18.75
N GLU A 280 -2.49 13.69 19.97
CA GLU A 280 -2.95 12.30 20.14
C GLU A 280 -4.21 11.98 19.30
N SER A 281 -5.11 12.96 19.16
CA SER A 281 -6.31 12.83 18.32
C SER A 281 -5.98 12.73 16.84
N GLY A 282 -5.05 13.53 16.34
CA GLY A 282 -4.53 13.45 14.98
C GLY A 282 -3.84 12.11 14.71
N THR A 283 -2.99 11.68 15.64
CA THR A 283 -2.32 10.37 15.60
C THR A 283 -3.34 9.22 15.56
N ALA A 284 -4.39 9.25 16.39
CA ALA A 284 -5.43 8.23 16.41
C ALA A 284 -6.22 8.16 15.09
N ILE A 285 -6.55 9.30 14.49
CA ILE A 285 -7.20 9.35 13.17
C ILE A 285 -6.29 8.79 12.10
N MET A 286 -4.99 9.11 12.12
CA MET A 286 -4.03 8.52 11.20
C MET A 286 -3.97 7.01 11.31
N ILE A 287 -3.96 6.44 12.52
CA ILE A 287 -4.02 4.99 12.75
C ILE A 287 -5.24 4.38 12.05
N ILE A 288 -6.43 4.97 12.23
CA ILE A 288 -7.66 4.49 11.58
C ILE A 288 -7.55 4.55 10.06
N LEU A 289 -7.03 5.64 9.52
CA LEU A 289 -6.85 5.81 8.07
C LEU A 289 -5.83 4.84 7.49
N MET A 290 -4.73 4.58 8.20
CA MET A 290 -3.69 3.63 7.78
C MET A 290 -4.20 2.19 7.72
N LEU A 291 -5.14 1.80 8.59
CA LEU A 291 -5.80 0.50 8.52
C LEU A 291 -6.66 0.34 7.25
N ILE A 292 -7.17 1.47 6.68
CA ILE A 292 -7.95 1.47 5.44
C ILE A 292 -7.02 1.77 4.28
N GLY A 293 -6.47 0.74 3.67
CA GLY A 293 -5.50 0.83 2.58
C GLY A 293 -6.08 1.30 1.24
N GLY A 294 -5.40 0.93 0.16
CA GLY A 294 -5.82 1.29 -1.19
C GLY A 294 -6.93 0.40 -1.77
N SER A 295 -7.19 0.57 -3.05
CA SER A 295 -8.28 -0.13 -3.74
C SER A 295 -7.87 -1.54 -4.19
N PRO A 296 -8.81 -2.46 -4.41
CA PRO A 296 -8.50 -3.76 -5.00
C PRO A 296 -7.83 -3.62 -6.37
N GLY A 297 -6.78 -4.42 -6.62
CA GLY A 297 -6.04 -4.35 -7.88
C GLY A 297 -5.31 -3.00 -8.06
N SER A 298 -4.70 -2.47 -6.99
CA SER A 298 -3.85 -1.28 -7.00
C SER A 298 -2.42 -1.62 -6.55
N THR A 299 -1.53 -0.66 -6.64
CA THR A 299 -0.18 -0.75 -6.08
C THR A 299 -0.17 -0.79 -4.56
N ALA A 300 -1.19 -0.22 -3.92
CA ALA A 300 -1.35 -0.10 -2.48
C ALA A 300 -1.71 -1.43 -1.79
N GLY A 301 -1.23 -1.61 -0.54
CA GLY A 301 -1.58 -2.76 0.31
C GLY A 301 -2.72 -2.48 1.28
N GLY A 302 -2.68 -3.09 2.47
CA GLY A 302 -3.65 -2.90 3.54
C GLY A 302 -5.05 -3.46 3.25
N MET A 303 -5.98 -3.23 4.20
CA MET A 303 -7.40 -3.56 4.00
C MET A 303 -8.00 -2.70 2.90
N LYS A 304 -8.60 -3.31 1.89
CA LYS A 304 -9.03 -2.61 0.68
C LYS A 304 -10.19 -1.65 0.93
N THR A 305 -10.19 -0.50 0.24
CA THR A 305 -11.29 0.48 0.29
C THR A 305 -12.66 -0.14 0.01
N ALA A 306 -12.73 -1.12 -0.91
CA ALA A 306 -13.95 -1.85 -1.19
C ALA A 306 -14.43 -2.68 0.01
N THR A 307 -13.52 -3.29 0.78
CA THR A 307 -13.84 -4.02 2.01
C THR A 307 -14.48 -3.09 3.04
N PHE A 308 -13.86 -1.93 3.28
CA PHE A 308 -14.43 -0.91 4.17
C PHE A 308 -15.81 -0.44 3.69
N ALA A 309 -15.96 -0.15 2.40
CA ALA A 309 -17.23 0.29 1.84
C ALA A 309 -18.35 -0.76 2.00
N VAL A 310 -18.05 -2.04 1.76
CA VAL A 310 -19.00 -3.14 1.93
C VAL A 310 -19.46 -3.26 3.38
N LEU A 311 -18.53 -3.18 4.34
CA LEU A 311 -18.84 -3.23 5.77
C LEU A 311 -19.69 -2.03 6.21
N PHE A 312 -19.33 -0.83 5.76
CA PHE A 312 -20.10 0.39 6.05
C PHE A 312 -21.52 0.32 5.50
N LEU A 313 -21.69 -0.12 4.25
CA LEU A 313 -22.99 -0.32 3.63
C LEU A 313 -23.78 -1.43 4.32
N SER A 314 -23.14 -2.50 4.77
CA SER A 314 -23.77 -3.57 5.55
C SER A 314 -24.32 -3.03 6.87
N ALA A 315 -23.54 -2.23 7.60
CA ALA A 315 -23.99 -1.59 8.83
C ALA A 315 -25.21 -0.69 8.60
N ILE A 316 -25.18 0.17 7.56
CA ILE A 316 -26.34 1.00 7.20
C ILE A 316 -27.55 0.15 6.84
N THR A 317 -27.37 -0.97 6.15
CA THR A 317 -28.45 -1.90 5.76
C THR A 317 -29.15 -2.47 6.98
N VAL A 318 -28.38 -2.93 7.98
CA VAL A 318 -28.92 -3.43 9.26
C VAL A 318 -29.68 -2.33 10.01
N LEU A 319 -29.07 -1.14 10.16
CA LEU A 319 -29.71 0.00 10.81
C LEU A 319 -30.99 0.45 10.10
N SER A 320 -31.05 0.32 8.78
CA SER A 320 -32.23 0.63 7.96
C SER A 320 -33.23 -0.52 7.86
N ARG A 321 -33.02 -1.65 8.58
CA ARG A 321 -33.86 -2.86 8.57
C ARG A 321 -34.11 -3.41 7.16
N ARG A 322 -33.12 -3.33 6.27
CA ARG A 322 -33.19 -3.89 4.91
C ARG A 322 -32.61 -5.30 4.89
N ASN A 323 -33.11 -6.15 4.01
CA ASN A 323 -32.61 -7.53 3.89
C ASN A 323 -31.34 -7.64 3.06
N ASP A 324 -31.14 -6.76 2.09
CA ASP A 324 -30.05 -6.84 1.12
C ASP A 324 -29.16 -5.60 1.17
N VAL A 325 -27.85 -5.80 1.12
CA VAL A 325 -26.88 -4.70 0.97
C VAL A 325 -26.91 -4.21 -0.47
N GLN A 326 -27.33 -2.96 -0.65
CA GLN A 326 -27.51 -2.37 -1.97
C GLN A 326 -26.64 -1.11 -2.15
N CYS A 327 -26.05 -0.96 -3.32
CA CYS A 327 -25.30 0.23 -3.71
C CYS A 327 -25.49 0.50 -5.21
N PHE A 328 -25.72 1.77 -5.60
CA PHE A 328 -25.95 2.18 -6.99
C PHE A 328 -26.99 1.31 -7.73
N LYS A 329 -28.10 0.96 -7.08
CA LYS A 329 -29.19 0.09 -7.60
C LYS A 329 -28.72 -1.33 -7.94
N ARG A 330 -27.68 -1.81 -7.31
CA ARG A 330 -27.20 -3.20 -7.41
C ARG A 330 -27.04 -3.82 -6.03
N ARG A 331 -27.28 -5.11 -5.94
CA ARG A 331 -27.11 -5.92 -4.71
C ARG A 331 -25.67 -6.41 -4.60
N ILE A 332 -25.12 -6.37 -3.39
CA ILE A 332 -23.84 -6.96 -3.04
C ILE A 332 -24.11 -8.36 -2.49
N SER A 333 -23.30 -9.35 -2.85
CA SER A 333 -23.49 -10.73 -2.39
C SER A 333 -23.18 -10.89 -0.91
N ASP A 334 -23.90 -11.80 -0.23
CA ASP A 334 -23.68 -12.12 1.18
C ASP A 334 -22.28 -12.72 1.44
N GLU A 335 -21.74 -13.41 0.44
CA GLU A 335 -20.37 -13.91 0.47
C GLU A 335 -19.34 -12.77 0.57
N ALA A 336 -19.52 -11.69 -0.20
CA ALA A 336 -18.65 -10.52 -0.13
C ALA A 336 -18.71 -9.84 1.25
N VAL A 337 -19.91 -9.77 1.85
CA VAL A 337 -20.11 -9.20 3.20
C VAL A 337 -19.40 -10.06 4.25
N ARG A 338 -19.57 -11.39 4.20
CA ARG A 338 -18.90 -12.32 5.13
C ARG A 338 -17.38 -12.26 4.99
N SER A 339 -16.88 -12.25 3.76
CA SER A 339 -15.43 -12.13 3.49
C SER A 339 -14.87 -10.80 4.00
N ALA A 340 -15.61 -9.70 3.82
CA ALA A 340 -15.22 -8.38 4.33
C ALA A 340 -15.14 -8.36 5.87
N GLY A 341 -16.10 -8.99 6.56
CA GLY A 341 -16.10 -9.14 8.02
C GLY A 341 -14.91 -9.96 8.52
N ALA A 342 -14.59 -11.08 7.86
CA ALA A 342 -13.44 -11.91 8.19
C ALA A 342 -12.12 -11.14 8.04
N VAL A 343 -11.96 -10.37 6.94
CA VAL A 343 -10.78 -9.52 6.73
C VAL A 343 -10.64 -8.49 7.83
N LEU A 344 -11.70 -7.74 8.16
CA LEU A 344 -11.66 -6.75 9.23
C LEU A 344 -11.23 -7.37 10.57
N PHE A 345 -11.85 -8.49 10.95
CA PHE A 345 -11.53 -9.19 12.20
C PHE A 345 -10.05 -9.57 12.26
N MET A 346 -9.51 -10.16 11.19
CA MET A 346 -8.10 -10.55 11.12
C MET A 346 -7.15 -9.35 11.24
N TYR A 347 -7.47 -8.26 10.53
CA TYR A 347 -6.67 -7.04 10.59
C TYR A 347 -6.65 -6.45 11.99
N LEU A 348 -7.82 -6.33 12.65
CA LEU A 348 -7.91 -5.80 14.01
C LEU A 348 -7.18 -6.67 15.03
N VAL A 349 -7.36 -8.00 14.97
CA VAL A 349 -6.64 -8.92 15.88
C VAL A 349 -5.14 -8.81 15.68
N SER A 350 -4.65 -8.87 14.44
CA SER A 350 -3.20 -8.76 14.16
C SER A 350 -2.63 -7.41 14.58
N PHE A 351 -3.34 -6.33 14.31
CA PHE A 351 -2.97 -4.96 14.68
C PHE A 351 -2.83 -4.79 16.20
N PHE A 352 -3.88 -5.12 16.97
CA PHE A 352 -3.87 -4.91 18.41
C PHE A 352 -2.89 -5.85 19.12
N THR A 353 -2.86 -7.15 18.77
CA THR A 353 -1.95 -8.10 19.40
C THR A 353 -0.49 -7.73 19.17
N SER A 354 -0.13 -7.36 17.95
CA SER A 354 1.23 -6.93 17.63
C SER A 354 1.61 -5.63 18.35
N GLY A 355 0.71 -4.64 18.39
CA GLY A 355 0.94 -3.38 19.10
C GLY A 355 1.18 -3.57 20.59
N ILE A 356 0.39 -4.44 21.25
CA ILE A 356 0.56 -4.77 22.67
C ILE A 356 1.89 -5.49 22.91
N ILE A 357 2.27 -6.44 22.06
CA ILE A 357 3.53 -7.17 22.21
C ILE A 357 4.71 -6.20 22.05
N ILE A 358 4.72 -5.36 20.99
CA ILE A 358 5.79 -4.38 20.77
C ILE A 358 5.88 -3.41 21.95
N SER A 359 4.75 -2.88 22.44
CA SER A 359 4.73 -1.97 23.60
C SER A 359 5.37 -2.60 24.83
N ARG A 360 5.15 -3.89 25.07
CA ARG A 360 5.75 -4.62 26.20
C ARG A 360 7.23 -4.92 26.00
N VAL A 361 7.63 -5.29 24.78
CA VAL A 361 9.03 -5.62 24.46
C VAL A 361 9.91 -4.38 24.51
N GLU A 362 9.42 -3.27 23.96
CA GLU A 362 10.20 -2.02 23.83
C GLU A 362 10.01 -1.05 25.02
N ASN A 363 9.05 -1.30 25.91
CA ASN A 363 8.65 -0.38 26.99
C ASN A 363 8.25 1.02 26.47
N LEU A 364 7.56 1.08 25.32
CA LEU A 364 7.10 2.31 24.68
C LEU A 364 5.59 2.51 24.89
N PRO A 365 5.09 3.77 24.76
CA PRO A 365 3.66 4.06 24.82
C PRO A 365 2.88 3.24 23.79
N LEU A 366 1.71 2.72 24.21
CA LEU A 366 0.89 1.85 23.35
C LEU A 366 0.47 2.55 22.06
N LEU A 367 0.08 3.83 22.12
CA LEU A 367 -0.35 4.60 20.94
C LEU A 367 0.76 4.68 19.88
N THR A 368 2.01 4.89 20.30
CA THR A 368 3.19 4.91 19.42
C THR A 368 3.40 3.54 18.75
N CYS A 369 3.27 2.45 19.52
CA CYS A 369 3.40 1.10 18.98
C CYS A 369 2.23 0.73 18.04
N LEU A 370 1.01 1.19 18.34
CA LEU A 370 -0.14 1.03 17.48
C LEU A 370 0.02 1.82 16.17
N PHE A 371 0.66 2.98 16.19
CA PHE A 371 0.97 3.72 14.98
C PHE A 371 1.89 2.92 14.05
N GLU A 372 2.98 2.36 14.57
CA GLU A 372 3.91 1.53 13.79
C GLU A 372 3.24 0.25 13.26
N THR A 373 2.44 -0.44 14.08
CA THR A 373 1.75 -1.65 13.63
C THR A 373 0.65 -1.37 12.61
N SER A 374 -0.07 -0.25 12.73
CA SER A 374 -1.03 0.18 11.71
C SER A 374 -0.33 0.54 10.39
N SER A 375 0.81 1.22 10.47
CA SER A 375 1.65 1.53 9.33
C SER A 375 2.19 0.27 8.65
N ALA A 376 2.65 -0.72 9.42
CA ALA A 376 3.16 -1.97 8.89
C ALA A 376 2.06 -2.82 8.23
N ILE A 377 0.93 -3.08 8.92
CA ILE A 377 -0.16 -3.91 8.39
C ILE A 377 -0.92 -3.21 7.27
N GLY A 378 -1.03 -1.88 7.35
CA GLY A 378 -1.57 -1.03 6.28
C GLY A 378 -0.62 -0.89 5.08
N THR A 379 0.65 -1.31 5.22
CA THR A 379 1.74 -1.07 4.25
C THR A 379 1.85 0.42 3.90
N VAL A 380 1.91 1.29 4.91
CA VAL A 380 1.88 2.75 4.72
C VAL A 380 3.28 3.35 4.72
N GLY A 381 4.12 3.00 5.71
CA GLY A 381 5.50 3.48 5.81
C GLY A 381 5.71 4.71 6.68
N LEU A 382 4.66 5.30 7.22
CA LEU A 382 4.77 6.38 8.19
C LEU A 382 5.25 5.84 9.55
N SER A 383 6.11 6.59 10.22
CA SER A 383 6.67 6.25 11.52
C SER A 383 6.74 7.49 12.42
N LEU A 384 6.58 7.28 13.72
CA LEU A 384 6.88 8.28 14.74
C LEU A 384 8.37 8.28 15.14
N GLY A 385 9.24 7.72 14.27
CA GLY A 385 10.69 7.72 14.45
C GLY A 385 11.25 6.53 15.23
N ILE A 386 10.42 5.60 15.71
CA ILE A 386 10.88 4.49 16.55
C ILE A 386 11.45 3.30 15.76
N THR A 387 11.10 3.14 14.49
CA THR A 387 11.40 1.94 13.66
C THR A 387 12.90 1.56 13.67
N SER A 388 13.79 2.54 13.56
CA SER A 388 15.25 2.30 13.51
C SER A 388 15.82 1.79 14.84
N GLY A 389 15.18 2.13 15.98
CA GLY A 389 15.59 1.75 17.33
C GLY A 389 15.00 0.44 17.83
N LEU A 390 14.05 -0.17 17.13
CA LEU A 390 13.34 -1.37 17.57
C LEU A 390 14.25 -2.59 17.68
N SER A 391 13.97 -3.46 18.64
CA SER A 391 14.63 -4.76 18.83
C SER A 391 14.37 -5.72 17.66
N ALA A 392 15.15 -6.80 17.58
CA ALA A 392 14.99 -7.82 16.55
C ALA A 392 13.60 -8.46 16.57
N VAL A 393 13.01 -8.67 17.76
CA VAL A 393 11.66 -9.26 17.91
C VAL A 393 10.61 -8.34 17.28
N SER A 394 10.62 -7.06 17.64
CA SER A 394 9.68 -6.06 17.10
C SER A 394 9.82 -5.89 15.58
N ARG A 395 11.05 -5.90 15.06
CA ARG A 395 11.31 -5.85 13.62
C ARG A 395 10.74 -7.07 12.89
N VAL A 396 10.87 -8.28 13.45
CA VAL A 396 10.27 -9.49 12.86
C VAL A 396 8.75 -9.41 12.85
N ILE A 397 8.12 -8.92 13.92
CA ILE A 397 6.67 -8.71 13.98
C ILE A 397 6.24 -7.73 12.86
N LEU A 398 6.92 -6.60 12.72
CA LEU A 398 6.62 -5.63 11.65
C LEU A 398 6.79 -6.24 10.26
N MET A 399 7.85 -7.05 10.01
CA MET A 399 8.03 -7.75 8.72
C MET A 399 6.88 -8.70 8.41
N ILE A 400 6.39 -9.44 9.40
CA ILE A 400 5.21 -10.33 9.24
C ILE A 400 3.96 -9.51 8.92
N LEU A 401 3.74 -8.37 9.60
CA LEU A 401 2.60 -7.49 9.33
C LEU A 401 2.66 -6.88 7.95
N MET A 402 3.83 -6.40 7.49
CA MET A 402 4.04 -5.87 6.14
C MET A 402 3.70 -6.92 5.08
N PHE A 403 4.18 -8.15 5.28
CA PHE A 403 3.89 -9.26 4.37
C PHE A 403 2.40 -9.62 4.34
N PHE A 404 1.76 -9.68 5.53
CA PHE A 404 0.33 -9.90 5.67
C PHE A 404 -0.50 -8.82 4.97
N GLY A 405 -0.16 -7.55 5.18
CA GLY A 405 -0.82 -6.41 4.55
C GLY A 405 -0.69 -6.39 3.03
N ARG A 406 0.45 -6.84 2.50
CA ARG A 406 0.72 -6.85 1.05
C ARG A 406 0.04 -8.01 0.34
N VAL A 407 0.22 -9.23 0.81
CA VAL A 407 -0.34 -10.44 0.19
C VAL A 407 -1.86 -10.50 0.37
N GLY A 408 -2.36 -9.96 1.47
CA GLY A 408 -3.76 -9.98 1.85
C GLY A 408 -4.11 -11.20 2.73
N GLY A 409 -4.84 -10.93 3.82
CA GLY A 409 -5.15 -11.94 4.82
C GLY A 409 -5.91 -13.15 4.28
N LEU A 410 -6.89 -12.95 3.39
CA LEU A 410 -7.64 -14.07 2.79
C LEU A 410 -6.75 -14.97 1.92
N THR A 411 -5.81 -14.38 1.17
CA THR A 411 -4.85 -15.14 0.34
C THR A 411 -4.00 -16.06 1.19
N LEU A 412 -3.53 -15.57 2.36
CA LEU A 412 -2.73 -16.35 3.30
C LEU A 412 -3.54 -17.51 3.90
N ILE A 413 -4.80 -17.27 4.28
CA ILE A 413 -5.68 -18.30 4.83
C ILE A 413 -6.00 -19.36 3.78
N TYR A 414 -6.40 -18.97 2.57
CA TYR A 414 -6.72 -19.92 1.49
C TYR A 414 -5.50 -20.74 1.01
N ALA A 415 -4.30 -20.22 1.22
CA ALA A 415 -3.08 -20.97 0.96
C ALA A 415 -2.75 -21.98 2.06
N ALA A 416 -3.09 -21.65 3.32
CA ALA A 416 -2.79 -22.48 4.50
C ALA A 416 -3.84 -23.57 4.75
N LEU A 417 -5.12 -23.28 4.46
CA LEU A 417 -6.21 -24.23 4.68
C LEU A 417 -6.48 -25.06 3.41
N PRO A 418 -6.70 -26.37 3.54
CA PRO A 418 -7.19 -27.18 2.43
C PRO A 418 -8.57 -26.70 2.00
N SER A 419 -8.88 -26.80 0.71
CA SER A 419 -10.24 -26.56 0.21
C SER A 419 -11.22 -27.38 1.02
N ALA A 420 -12.18 -26.72 1.68
CA ALA A 420 -13.26 -27.43 2.33
C ALA A 420 -14.00 -28.25 1.25
N GLU A 421 -14.15 -29.56 1.47
CA GLU A 421 -15.03 -30.38 0.65
C GLU A 421 -16.43 -29.77 0.67
N SER A 422 -17.06 -29.65 -0.50
CA SER A 422 -18.42 -29.15 -0.59
C SER A 422 -19.32 -30.07 0.24
N GLN A 423 -19.74 -29.59 1.42
CA GLN A 423 -20.73 -30.32 2.21
C GLN A 423 -22.05 -30.32 1.43
N ASN A 424 -22.47 -31.49 0.96
CA ASN A 424 -23.73 -31.67 0.25
C ASN A 424 -24.96 -31.55 1.13
N SER A 425 -24.78 -31.41 2.47
CA SER A 425 -25.85 -31.24 3.44
C SER A 425 -25.61 -29.99 4.31
N ARG A 426 -26.68 -29.28 4.64
CA ARG A 426 -26.64 -28.16 5.59
C ARG A 426 -27.02 -28.69 6.98
N LEU A 427 -26.30 -28.25 8.01
CA LEU A 427 -26.66 -28.50 9.38
C LEU A 427 -27.99 -27.77 9.73
N PRO A 428 -28.79 -28.30 10.70
CA PRO A 428 -29.98 -27.63 11.18
C PRO A 428 -29.70 -26.19 11.60
N LEU A 429 -30.63 -25.28 11.28
CA LEU A 429 -30.52 -23.85 11.65
C LEU A 429 -30.98 -23.67 13.10
N GLU A 430 -30.08 -23.14 13.94
CA GLU A 430 -30.42 -22.69 15.29
C GLU A 430 -30.19 -21.18 15.39
N LYS A 431 -31.03 -20.48 16.13
CA LYS A 431 -30.98 -19.02 16.27
C LYS A 431 -30.05 -18.67 17.43
N ILE A 432 -29.04 -17.81 17.16
CA ILE A 432 -28.21 -17.17 18.18
C ILE A 432 -28.61 -15.69 18.24
N SER A 433 -28.83 -15.17 19.43
CA SER A 433 -29.08 -13.75 19.64
C SER A 433 -27.78 -12.96 19.46
N VAL A 434 -27.79 -12.02 18.53
CA VAL A 434 -26.69 -11.08 18.31
C VAL A 434 -27.23 -9.70 18.65
N GLY A 435 -26.78 -9.11 19.76
CA GLY A 435 -26.92 -7.75 20.25
C GLY A 435 -28.24 -7.01 20.03
#